data_ae9eba1eba0198718d9393070ae72280
#
_entry.id   ae9eba1eba0198718d9393070ae72280
#
_cell.length_a   1.000
_cell.length_b   1.000
_cell.length_c   1.000
_cell.angle_alpha   90.00
_cell.angle_beta   90.00
_cell.angle_gamma   90.00
#
_symmetry.space_group_name_H-M   'P 1'
#
loop_
_entity.id
_entity.type
_entity.pdbx_description
1 polymer ?
#
loop_
_entity_poly.entity_id
_entity_poly.type
_entity_poly.pdbx_seq_one_letter_code
_entity_poly.pdbx_strand_id
1 'polypeptide(L)'
;RLSNSDILADRVRRILDSNFVKMTFPVFNALYDGASEYFGDSVSEEKKKAVIDGHIIAIDLSEPMDRIVDKDEDLEYLDDYKFMNPYILTIARTNIPQGGDAVLDAFEEGFRNARIGQHIDVKLKMEPASINDENMTECYKKYRAVMGTAGRNMALNRRPLSDIFHLGMAKAGECVGCGNEIEDALKNNEVKIPSWPLYFALNMDNVQRGFEL
;
A
#
# COMPACT_ATOMS: atom_id res chain seq x y z
N ARG A 1 -25.70 -17.50 17.17
CA ARG A 1 -24.54 -17.84 16.33
C ARG A 1 -24.59 -16.90 15.14
N LEU A 2 -23.54 -16.07 14.98
CA LEU A 2 -23.40 -15.26 13.77
C LEU A 2 -23.19 -16.20 12.58
N SER A 3 -23.79 -15.88 11.43
CA SER A 3 -23.51 -16.60 10.19
C SER A 3 -22.09 -16.28 9.71
N ASN A 4 -21.48 -17.15 8.89
CA ASN A 4 -20.16 -16.87 8.30
C ASN A 4 -20.16 -15.56 7.49
N SER A 5 -21.29 -15.17 6.91
CA SER A 5 -21.44 -13.91 6.19
C SER A 5 -21.40 -12.68 7.12
N ASP A 6 -21.91 -12.81 8.35
CA ASP A 6 -21.89 -11.71 9.33
C ASP A 6 -20.47 -11.49 9.86
N ILE A 7 -19.72 -12.56 10.08
CA ILE A 7 -18.31 -12.51 10.50
C ILE A 7 -17.48 -11.83 9.41
N LEU A 8 -17.66 -12.22 8.15
CA LEU A 8 -16.97 -11.61 7.01
C LEU A 8 -17.30 -10.11 6.89
N ALA A 9 -18.59 -9.76 6.99
CA ALA A 9 -19.02 -8.37 6.92
C ALA A 9 -18.45 -7.52 8.07
N ASP A 10 -18.39 -8.03 9.29
CA ASP A 10 -17.82 -7.33 10.44
C ASP A 10 -16.34 -7.05 10.25
N ARG A 11 -15.59 -7.99 9.70
CA ARG A 11 -14.15 -7.84 9.44
C ARG A 11 -13.85 -6.86 8.32
N VAL A 12 -14.59 -6.91 7.23
CA VAL A 12 -14.49 -5.89 6.17
C VAL A 12 -14.77 -4.50 6.75
N ARG A 13 -15.78 -4.35 7.63
CA ARG A 13 -16.05 -3.07 8.28
C ARG A 13 -14.87 -2.60 9.15
N ARG A 14 -14.22 -3.48 9.90
CA ARG A 14 -13.05 -3.12 10.73
C ARG A 14 -11.87 -2.62 9.87
N ILE A 15 -11.61 -3.30 8.75
CA ILE A 15 -10.58 -2.84 7.78
C ILE A 15 -10.95 -1.45 7.25
N LEU A 16 -12.19 -1.26 6.80
CA LEU A 16 -12.67 0.01 6.26
C LEU A 16 -12.80 1.13 7.32
N ASP A 17 -12.82 0.80 8.61
CA ASP A 17 -12.80 1.78 9.72
C ASP A 17 -11.38 2.11 10.20
N SER A 18 -10.36 1.58 9.52
CA SER A 18 -8.96 1.85 9.86
C SER A 18 -8.61 3.33 9.72
N ASN A 19 -7.62 3.77 10.49
CA ASN A 19 -7.09 5.14 10.37
C ASN A 19 -6.49 5.39 8.98
N PHE A 20 -5.96 4.34 8.36
CA PHE A 20 -5.42 4.40 7.01
C PHE A 20 -6.51 4.76 5.98
N VAL A 21 -7.67 4.09 6.02
CA VAL A 21 -8.81 4.42 5.15
C VAL A 21 -9.30 5.85 5.39
N LYS A 22 -9.43 6.26 6.66
CA LYS A 22 -9.85 7.61 7.02
C LYS A 22 -8.92 8.70 6.48
N MET A 23 -7.64 8.38 6.34
CA MET A 23 -6.64 9.29 5.77
C MET A 23 -6.61 9.24 4.24
N THR A 24 -6.62 8.05 3.64
CA THR A 24 -6.41 7.87 2.20
C THR A 24 -7.66 8.18 1.37
N PHE A 25 -8.85 7.86 1.87
CA PHE A 25 -10.09 8.10 1.17
C PHE A 25 -10.30 9.56 0.74
N PRO A 26 -10.17 10.58 1.63
CA PRO A 26 -10.26 11.97 1.23
C PRO A 26 -9.21 12.38 0.20
N VAL A 27 -7.97 11.86 0.32
CA VAL A 27 -6.89 12.15 -0.62
C VAL A 27 -7.21 11.61 -2.01
N PHE A 28 -7.64 10.35 -2.09
CA PHE A 28 -8.00 9.75 -3.38
C PHE A 28 -9.20 10.44 -4.03
N ASN A 29 -10.21 10.84 -3.24
CA ASN A 29 -11.32 11.63 -3.75
C ASN A 29 -10.84 12.96 -4.34
N ALA A 30 -10.00 13.70 -3.61
CA ALA A 30 -9.47 14.98 -4.08
C ALA A 30 -8.63 14.84 -5.35
N LEU A 31 -7.78 13.80 -5.44
CA LEU A 31 -6.98 13.53 -6.64
C LEU A 31 -7.86 13.17 -7.84
N TYR A 32 -8.89 12.34 -7.65
CA TYR A 32 -9.81 11.97 -8.72
C TYR A 32 -10.61 13.17 -9.22
N ASP A 33 -11.17 13.98 -8.32
CA ASP A 33 -11.94 15.16 -8.66
C ASP A 33 -11.06 16.21 -9.37
N GLY A 34 -9.87 16.49 -8.84
CA GLY A 34 -8.92 17.41 -9.47
C GLY A 34 -8.48 16.95 -10.86
N ALA A 35 -8.30 15.63 -11.06
CA ALA A 35 -7.99 15.09 -12.39
C ALA A 35 -9.18 15.26 -13.34
N SER A 36 -10.39 14.97 -12.89
CA SER A 36 -11.61 15.11 -13.71
C SER A 36 -11.84 16.57 -14.11
N GLU A 37 -11.64 17.51 -13.17
CA GLU A 37 -11.71 18.95 -13.46
C GLU A 37 -10.66 19.38 -14.49
N TYR A 38 -9.40 18.94 -14.29
CA TYR A 38 -8.30 19.26 -15.22
C TYR A 38 -8.57 18.78 -16.66
N PHE A 39 -9.15 17.61 -16.81
CA PHE A 39 -9.45 17.04 -18.13
C PHE A 39 -10.82 17.46 -18.68
N GLY A 40 -11.61 18.20 -17.90
CA GLY A 40 -12.96 18.63 -18.31
C GLY A 40 -13.98 17.49 -18.39
N ASP A 41 -13.79 16.43 -17.59
CA ASP A 41 -14.69 15.29 -17.61
C ASP A 41 -15.91 15.52 -16.70
N SER A 42 -17.03 14.92 -17.09
CA SER A 42 -18.13 14.71 -16.17
C SER A 42 -17.78 13.55 -15.20
N VAL A 43 -17.81 13.81 -13.90
CA VAL A 43 -17.56 12.77 -12.89
C VAL A 43 -18.73 11.79 -12.85
N SER A 44 -18.46 10.51 -13.09
CA SER A 44 -19.38 9.44 -12.75
C SER A 44 -19.07 8.99 -11.32
N GLU A 45 -19.96 9.28 -10.37
CA GLU A 45 -19.79 8.89 -8.97
C GLU A 45 -19.64 7.38 -8.79
N GLU A 46 -20.33 6.58 -9.60
CA GLU A 46 -20.23 5.12 -9.59
C GLU A 46 -18.81 4.67 -9.99
N LYS A 47 -18.29 5.20 -11.10
CA LYS A 47 -16.94 4.91 -11.58
C LYS A 47 -15.87 5.37 -10.58
N LYS A 48 -16.00 6.59 -10.07
CA LYS A 48 -15.11 7.16 -9.07
C LYS A 48 -15.06 6.26 -7.83
N LYS A 49 -16.24 5.93 -7.29
CA LYS A 49 -16.36 5.06 -6.14
C LYS A 49 -15.71 3.69 -6.38
N ALA A 50 -15.98 3.06 -7.51
CA ALA A 50 -15.41 1.75 -7.83
C ALA A 50 -13.88 1.78 -7.88
N VAL A 51 -13.27 2.77 -8.55
CA VAL A 51 -11.82 2.90 -8.63
C VAL A 51 -11.20 3.15 -7.26
N ILE A 52 -11.77 4.07 -6.46
CA ILE A 52 -11.27 4.39 -5.13
C ILE A 52 -11.40 3.21 -4.19
N ASP A 53 -12.58 2.61 -4.09
CA ASP A 53 -12.84 1.47 -3.22
C ASP A 53 -11.95 0.28 -3.58
N GLY A 54 -11.76 0.02 -4.88
CA GLY A 54 -10.88 -1.05 -5.36
C GLY A 54 -9.44 -0.88 -4.89
N HIS A 55 -8.90 0.34 -4.92
CA HIS A 55 -7.56 0.64 -4.43
C HIS A 55 -7.46 0.59 -2.92
N ILE A 56 -8.41 1.18 -2.18
CA ILE A 56 -8.42 1.15 -0.71
C ILE A 56 -8.45 -0.29 -0.21
N ILE A 57 -9.35 -1.11 -0.75
CA ILE A 57 -9.46 -2.52 -0.38
C ILE A 57 -8.16 -3.27 -0.67
N ALA A 58 -7.52 -3.03 -1.82
CA ALA A 58 -6.27 -3.70 -2.17
C ALA A 58 -5.11 -3.27 -1.25
N ILE A 59 -5.06 -2.00 -0.84
CA ILE A 59 -4.02 -1.47 0.04
C ILE A 59 -4.21 -1.97 1.46
N ASP A 60 -5.42 -1.89 2.00
CA ASP A 60 -5.72 -2.36 3.36
C ASP A 60 -5.47 -3.85 3.54
N LEU A 61 -5.53 -4.62 2.46
CA LEU A 61 -5.18 -6.04 2.51
C LEU A 61 -3.70 -6.32 2.47
N SER A 62 -2.90 -5.37 2.01
CA SER A 62 -1.46 -5.53 2.05
C SER A 62 -0.94 -5.62 3.49
N GLU A 63 -1.55 -4.89 4.43
CA GLU A 63 -1.19 -4.91 5.84
C GLU A 63 -1.38 -6.29 6.51
N PRO A 64 -2.57 -6.93 6.44
CA PRO A 64 -2.73 -8.28 6.97
C PRO A 64 -1.79 -9.31 6.33
N MET A 65 -1.51 -9.19 5.05
CA MET A 65 -0.58 -10.09 4.38
C MET A 65 0.86 -9.88 4.86
N ASP A 66 1.24 -8.64 5.13
CA ASP A 66 2.54 -8.30 5.71
C ASP A 66 2.70 -8.96 7.08
N ARG A 67 1.72 -8.81 7.96
CA ARG A 67 1.70 -9.45 9.29
C ARG A 67 1.75 -10.97 9.23
N ILE A 68 1.05 -11.60 8.26
CA ILE A 68 1.10 -13.05 8.03
C ILE A 68 2.53 -13.50 7.66
N VAL A 69 3.17 -12.75 6.79
CA VAL A 69 4.52 -13.06 6.32
C VAL A 69 5.54 -12.81 7.42
N ASP A 70 5.35 -11.76 8.19
CA ASP A 70 6.24 -11.37 9.29
C ASP A 70 6.09 -12.25 10.53
N LYS A 71 5.09 -13.14 10.55
CA LYS A 71 4.75 -14.00 11.67
C LYS A 71 4.45 -13.22 12.96
N ASP A 72 3.89 -12.02 12.82
CA ASP A 72 3.43 -11.23 13.94
C ASP A 72 2.42 -12.05 14.76
N GLU A 73 2.66 -12.19 16.08
CA GLU A 73 1.97 -13.16 16.93
C GLU A 73 0.50 -12.82 17.25
N ASP A 74 -0.02 -11.74 16.75
CA ASP A 74 -1.43 -11.37 16.92
C ASP A 74 -2.32 -12.16 15.94
N LEU A 75 -2.25 -13.48 16.10
CA LEU A 75 -2.75 -14.49 15.16
C LEU A 75 -4.26 -14.74 15.26
N GLU A 76 -4.98 -14.06 16.16
CA GLU A 76 -6.41 -14.31 16.36
C GLU A 76 -7.23 -14.20 15.05
N TYR A 77 -6.71 -13.42 14.09
CA TYR A 77 -7.37 -13.16 12.81
C TYR A 77 -6.66 -13.73 11.59
N LEU A 78 -5.54 -14.43 11.77
CA LEU A 78 -4.69 -14.89 10.65
C LEU A 78 -5.43 -15.79 9.66
N ASP A 79 -6.15 -16.78 10.15
CA ASP A 79 -6.87 -17.73 9.28
C ASP A 79 -8.03 -17.05 8.54
N ASP A 80 -8.60 -16.03 9.15
CA ASP A 80 -9.64 -15.23 8.53
C ASP A 80 -9.09 -14.36 7.41
N TYR A 81 -7.93 -13.74 7.58
CA TYR A 81 -7.26 -13.00 6.52
C TYR A 81 -6.85 -13.89 5.36
N LYS A 82 -6.33 -15.09 5.63
CA LYS A 82 -6.05 -16.10 4.59
C LYS A 82 -7.30 -16.47 3.81
N PHE A 83 -8.41 -16.65 4.53
CA PHE A 83 -9.69 -16.96 3.90
C PHE A 83 -10.26 -15.80 3.09
N MET A 84 -10.14 -14.58 3.60
CA MET A 84 -10.67 -13.37 2.97
C MET A 84 -9.85 -12.88 1.77
N ASN A 85 -8.54 -13.09 1.78
CA ASN A 85 -7.64 -12.52 0.76
C ASN A 85 -8.08 -12.79 -0.70
N PRO A 86 -8.48 -14.01 -1.12
CA PRO A 86 -8.98 -14.24 -2.47
C PRO A 86 -10.22 -13.41 -2.82
N TYR A 87 -11.14 -13.25 -1.86
CA TYR A 87 -12.37 -12.47 -2.08
C TYR A 87 -12.09 -10.99 -2.27
N ILE A 88 -11.19 -10.44 -1.47
CA ILE A 88 -10.86 -9.01 -1.50
C ILE A 88 -10.09 -8.66 -2.78
N LEU A 89 -9.14 -9.50 -3.20
CA LEU A 89 -8.51 -9.38 -4.51
C LEU A 89 -9.53 -9.47 -5.65
N THR A 90 -10.53 -10.32 -5.51
CA THR A 90 -11.64 -10.42 -6.48
C THR A 90 -12.45 -9.13 -6.50
N ILE A 91 -12.78 -8.55 -5.34
CA ILE A 91 -13.50 -7.27 -5.26
C ILE A 91 -12.68 -6.14 -5.89
N ALA A 92 -11.39 -6.03 -5.58
CA ALA A 92 -10.51 -5.05 -6.19
C ALA A 92 -10.46 -5.19 -7.71
N ARG A 93 -10.26 -6.41 -8.22
CA ARG A 93 -10.24 -6.74 -9.65
C ARG A 93 -11.59 -6.60 -10.36
N THR A 94 -12.69 -6.53 -9.63
CA THR A 94 -14.00 -6.24 -10.19
C THR A 94 -14.27 -4.74 -10.29
N ASN A 95 -13.80 -3.99 -9.31
CA ASN A 95 -14.03 -2.55 -9.21
C ASN A 95 -13.05 -1.73 -10.06
N ILE A 96 -11.76 -2.03 -10.00
CA ILE A 96 -10.71 -1.27 -10.68
C ILE A 96 -10.92 -1.16 -12.22
N PRO A 97 -11.35 -2.20 -12.94
CA PRO A 97 -11.64 -2.12 -14.37
C PRO A 97 -12.73 -1.12 -14.76
N GLN A 98 -13.57 -0.68 -13.83
CA GLN A 98 -14.51 0.41 -14.07
C GLN A 98 -13.81 1.70 -14.49
N GLY A 99 -12.53 1.87 -14.11
CA GLY A 99 -11.66 2.94 -14.56
C GLY A 99 -11.22 2.83 -16.02
N GLY A 100 -11.28 1.63 -16.60
CA GLY A 100 -10.80 1.27 -17.95
C GLY A 100 -9.56 0.37 -17.90
N ASP A 101 -9.22 -0.23 -19.05
CA ASP A 101 -8.13 -1.21 -19.18
C ASP A 101 -6.79 -0.65 -18.71
N ALA A 102 -6.46 0.59 -19.05
CA ALA A 102 -5.21 1.23 -18.64
C ALA A 102 -5.09 1.39 -17.10
N VAL A 103 -6.22 1.52 -16.40
CA VAL A 103 -6.27 1.57 -14.93
C VAL A 103 -6.03 0.18 -14.35
N LEU A 104 -6.62 -0.85 -14.95
CA LEU A 104 -6.39 -2.24 -14.56
C LEU A 104 -4.94 -2.67 -14.81
N ASP A 105 -4.39 -2.39 -15.97
CA ASP A 105 -3.01 -2.73 -16.31
C ASP A 105 -2.01 -2.10 -15.33
N ALA A 106 -2.21 -0.81 -15.01
CA ALA A 106 -1.39 -0.11 -14.03
C ALA A 106 -1.54 -0.74 -12.62
N PHE A 107 -2.75 -1.15 -12.23
CA PHE A 107 -2.98 -1.82 -10.96
C PHE A 107 -2.24 -3.17 -10.89
N GLU A 108 -2.36 -4.01 -11.90
CA GLU A 108 -1.71 -5.32 -11.92
C GLU A 108 -0.16 -5.20 -11.94
N GLU A 109 0.37 -4.19 -12.63
CA GLU A 109 1.80 -3.87 -12.59
C GLU A 109 2.25 -3.43 -11.19
N GLY A 110 1.53 -2.48 -10.59
CA GLY A 110 1.83 -1.98 -9.25
C GLY A 110 1.74 -3.09 -8.19
N PHE A 111 0.71 -3.91 -8.26
CA PHE A 111 0.52 -5.03 -7.34
C PHE A 111 1.62 -6.08 -7.48
N ARG A 112 2.08 -6.36 -8.70
CA ARG A 112 3.24 -7.24 -8.95
C ARG A 112 4.52 -6.67 -8.34
N ASN A 113 4.77 -5.38 -8.53
CA ASN A 113 5.95 -4.71 -7.99
C ASN A 113 5.93 -4.67 -6.46
N ALA A 114 4.76 -4.45 -5.85
CA ALA A 114 4.60 -4.52 -4.39
C ALA A 114 4.94 -5.91 -3.84
N ARG A 115 4.50 -6.98 -4.52
CA ARG A 115 4.83 -8.36 -4.13
C ARG A 115 6.31 -8.68 -4.27
N ILE A 116 6.99 -8.12 -5.27
CA ILE A 116 8.45 -8.27 -5.41
C ILE A 116 9.14 -7.60 -4.22
N GLY A 117 8.76 -6.36 -3.89
CA GLY A 117 9.29 -5.66 -2.72
C GLY A 117 9.10 -6.44 -1.42
N GLN A 118 7.89 -7.00 -1.21
CA GLN A 118 7.59 -7.83 -0.03
C GLN A 118 8.42 -9.12 0.01
N HIS A 119 8.65 -9.76 -1.14
CA HIS A 119 9.52 -10.93 -1.19
C HIS A 119 10.96 -10.59 -0.79
N ILE A 120 11.47 -9.45 -1.23
CA ILE A 120 12.80 -8.98 -0.87
C ILE A 120 12.87 -8.65 0.62
N ASP A 121 11.85 -8.00 1.18
CA ASP A 121 11.75 -7.72 2.61
C ASP A 121 11.91 -8.99 3.46
N VAL A 122 11.16 -10.03 3.14
CA VAL A 122 11.28 -11.35 3.80
C VAL A 122 12.68 -11.93 3.66
N LYS A 123 13.27 -11.85 2.48
CA LYS A 123 14.64 -12.35 2.24
C LYS A 123 15.67 -11.61 3.10
N LEU A 124 15.55 -10.27 3.20
CA LEU A 124 16.47 -9.46 4.02
C LEU A 124 16.34 -9.77 5.51
N LYS A 125 15.12 -10.09 5.99
CA LYS A 125 14.89 -10.56 7.36
C LYS A 125 15.61 -11.89 7.65
N MET A 126 15.64 -12.78 6.65
CA MET A 126 16.31 -14.09 6.78
C MET A 126 17.83 -13.99 6.59
N GLU A 127 18.31 -13.04 5.79
CA GLU A 127 19.71 -12.87 5.42
C GLU A 127 20.18 -11.41 5.68
N PRO A 128 20.27 -10.94 6.96
CA PRO A 128 20.60 -9.54 7.26
C PRO A 128 21.93 -9.08 6.68
N ALA A 129 22.89 -9.99 6.45
CA ALA A 129 24.18 -9.67 5.83
C ALA A 129 24.05 -9.21 4.37
N SER A 130 22.91 -9.42 3.72
CA SER A 130 22.65 -8.97 2.35
C SER A 130 22.03 -7.58 2.26
N ILE A 131 21.86 -6.89 3.40
CA ILE A 131 21.31 -5.53 3.46
C ILE A 131 22.33 -4.55 2.87
N ASN A 132 21.93 -3.83 1.83
CA ASN A 132 22.68 -2.77 1.16
C ASN A 132 21.71 -1.79 0.47
N ASP A 133 22.22 -0.68 -0.07
CA ASP A 133 21.43 0.37 -0.69
C ASP A 133 20.48 -0.16 -1.79
N GLU A 134 20.97 -1.06 -2.63
CA GLU A 134 20.20 -1.64 -3.73
C GLU A 134 19.03 -2.49 -3.20
N ASN A 135 19.33 -3.43 -2.30
CA ASN A 135 18.32 -4.33 -1.74
C ASN A 135 17.29 -3.58 -0.89
N MET A 136 17.71 -2.54 -0.16
CA MET A 136 16.80 -1.68 0.58
C MET A 136 15.89 -0.89 -0.37
N THR A 137 16.42 -0.33 -1.44
CA THR A 137 15.63 0.36 -2.46
C THR A 137 14.60 -0.59 -3.10
N GLU A 138 14.99 -1.81 -3.41
CA GLU A 138 14.07 -2.82 -3.96
C GLU A 138 12.98 -3.24 -2.94
N CYS A 139 13.34 -3.40 -1.67
CA CYS A 139 12.40 -3.70 -0.58
C CYS A 139 11.31 -2.62 -0.48
N TYR A 140 11.71 -1.35 -0.47
CA TYR A 140 10.77 -0.22 -0.37
C TYR A 140 9.89 -0.01 -1.61
N LYS A 141 10.14 -0.70 -2.71
CA LYS A 141 9.22 -0.73 -3.86
C LYS A 141 7.81 -1.17 -3.45
N LYS A 142 7.64 -1.94 -2.36
CA LYS A 142 6.32 -2.33 -1.87
C LYS A 142 5.45 -1.11 -1.56
N TYR A 143 5.98 -0.14 -0.83
CA TYR A 143 5.26 1.09 -0.47
C TYR A 143 5.04 2.01 -1.67
N ARG A 144 6.09 2.21 -2.47
CA ARG A 144 6.06 3.05 -3.68
C ARG A 144 5.07 2.54 -4.71
N ALA A 145 5.08 1.22 -4.96
CA ALA A 145 4.26 0.62 -5.99
C ALA A 145 2.77 0.70 -5.63
N VAL A 146 2.41 0.42 -4.40
CA VAL A 146 1.00 0.43 -3.95
C VAL A 146 0.43 1.84 -4.02
N MET A 147 1.06 2.79 -3.33
CA MET A 147 0.55 4.16 -3.26
C MET A 147 0.72 4.91 -4.58
N GLY A 148 1.86 4.74 -5.26
CA GLY A 148 2.10 5.37 -6.56
C GLY A 148 1.10 4.92 -7.63
N THR A 149 0.76 3.63 -7.64
CA THR A 149 -0.25 3.10 -8.57
C THR A 149 -1.63 3.63 -8.25
N ALA A 150 -2.01 3.71 -6.97
CA ALA A 150 -3.26 4.33 -6.58
C ALA A 150 -3.33 5.79 -7.06
N GLY A 151 -2.28 6.59 -6.82
CA GLY A 151 -2.20 7.95 -7.31
C GLY A 151 -2.37 8.05 -8.84
N ARG A 152 -1.62 7.25 -9.59
CA ARG A 152 -1.73 7.18 -11.06
C ARG A 152 -3.17 6.92 -11.52
N ASN A 153 -3.84 5.99 -10.87
CA ASN A 153 -5.18 5.56 -11.23
C ASN A 153 -6.27 6.55 -10.82
N MET A 154 -6.02 7.44 -9.85
CA MET A 154 -6.94 8.56 -9.59
C MET A 154 -7.04 9.53 -10.79
N ALA A 155 -6.01 9.62 -11.63
CA ALA A 155 -6.05 10.32 -12.91
C ALA A 155 -6.48 9.42 -14.09
N LEU A 156 -7.06 8.23 -13.82
CA LEU A 156 -7.43 7.22 -14.82
C LEU A 156 -6.26 6.89 -15.77
N ASN A 157 -5.04 6.85 -15.24
CA ASN A 157 -3.79 6.62 -15.97
C ASN A 157 -3.55 7.60 -17.14
N ARG A 158 -4.11 8.84 -17.08
CA ARG A 158 -3.96 9.87 -18.13
C ARG A 158 -2.85 10.86 -17.76
N ARG A 159 -1.93 11.05 -18.70
CA ARG A 159 -0.84 12.04 -18.58
C ARG A 159 -1.33 13.48 -18.83
N PRO A 160 -0.68 14.48 -18.23
CA PRO A 160 0.50 14.40 -17.36
C PRO A 160 0.18 14.10 -15.88
N LEU A 161 -1.08 14.24 -15.43
CA LEU A 161 -1.44 14.15 -14.02
C LEU A 161 -1.16 12.76 -13.42
N SER A 162 -1.33 11.69 -14.20
CA SER A 162 -1.02 10.34 -13.73
C SER A 162 0.44 10.18 -13.31
N ASP A 163 1.37 10.81 -14.02
CA ASP A 163 2.79 10.74 -13.68
C ASP A 163 3.09 11.57 -12.41
N ILE A 164 2.49 12.74 -12.27
CA ILE A 164 2.64 13.63 -11.11
C ILE A 164 2.05 12.95 -9.87
N PHE A 165 0.85 12.41 -9.98
CA PHE A 165 0.18 11.73 -8.86
C PHE A 165 0.90 10.44 -8.48
N HIS A 166 1.42 9.69 -9.47
CA HIS A 166 2.24 8.53 -9.20
C HIS A 166 3.47 8.89 -8.35
N LEU A 167 4.23 9.89 -8.78
CA LEU A 167 5.45 10.29 -8.07
C LEU A 167 5.15 10.79 -6.66
N GLY A 168 4.17 11.68 -6.51
CA GLY A 168 3.79 12.23 -5.20
C GLY A 168 3.29 11.16 -4.24
N MET A 169 2.40 10.27 -4.69
CA MET A 169 1.86 9.20 -3.86
C MET A 169 2.88 8.10 -3.58
N ALA A 170 3.80 7.81 -4.50
CA ALA A 170 4.90 6.89 -4.25
C ALA A 170 5.81 7.40 -3.12
N LYS A 171 6.14 8.69 -3.10
CA LYS A 171 6.90 9.31 -2.01
C LYS A 171 6.12 9.34 -0.70
N ALA A 172 4.83 9.62 -0.74
CA ALA A 172 3.98 9.51 0.45
C ALA A 172 3.98 8.09 1.04
N GLY A 173 3.92 7.07 0.18
CA GLY A 173 4.02 5.67 0.60
C GLY A 173 5.35 5.34 1.28
N GLU A 174 6.47 5.81 0.74
CA GLU A 174 7.80 5.66 1.39
C GLU A 174 7.83 6.33 2.77
N CYS A 175 7.30 7.55 2.89
CA CYS A 175 7.23 8.25 4.17
C CYS A 175 6.38 7.49 5.21
N VAL A 176 5.26 6.92 4.80
CA VAL A 176 4.42 6.09 5.68
C VAL A 176 5.19 4.84 6.13
N GLY A 177 5.87 4.15 5.21
CA GLY A 177 6.70 2.99 5.54
C GLY A 177 7.79 3.33 6.56
N CYS A 178 8.57 4.38 6.31
CA CYS A 178 9.59 4.84 7.26
C CYS A 178 8.99 5.26 8.61
N GLY A 179 7.83 5.93 8.59
CA GLY A 179 7.12 6.35 9.80
C GLY A 179 6.72 5.17 10.68
N ASN A 180 6.18 4.12 10.08
CA ASN A 180 5.81 2.89 10.78
C ASN A 180 7.02 2.22 11.43
N GLU A 181 8.16 2.15 10.73
CA GLU A 181 9.38 1.55 11.26
C GLU A 181 9.95 2.35 12.45
N ILE A 182 9.87 3.69 12.40
CA ILE A 182 10.27 4.55 13.52
C ILE A 182 9.31 4.37 14.69
N GLU A 183 8.02 4.31 14.42
CA GLU A 183 7.00 4.11 15.45
C GLU A 183 7.18 2.76 16.17
N ASP A 184 7.42 1.69 15.43
CA ASP A 184 7.70 0.36 15.99
C ASP A 184 8.95 0.39 16.88
N ALA A 185 10.04 1.03 16.42
CA ALA A 185 11.26 1.16 17.21
C ALA A 185 11.05 1.94 18.52
N LEU A 186 10.24 3.01 18.48
CA LEU A 186 10.01 3.88 19.65
C LEU A 186 8.99 3.32 20.62
N LYS A 187 7.91 2.68 20.14
CA LYS A 187 6.82 2.18 21.00
C LYS A 187 7.07 0.79 21.54
N ASN A 188 7.60 -0.09 20.70
CA ASN A 188 7.69 -1.51 21.01
C ASN A 188 9.09 -1.94 21.45
N ASN A 189 10.07 -1.04 21.41
CA ASN A 189 11.50 -1.40 21.55
C ASN A 189 11.94 -2.46 20.51
N GLU A 190 11.19 -2.61 19.43
CA GLU A 190 11.44 -3.56 18.36
C GLU A 190 12.10 -2.86 17.18
N VAL A 191 13.30 -3.25 16.88
CA VAL A 191 13.96 -2.83 15.64
C VAL A 191 13.72 -3.90 14.60
N LYS A 192 12.76 -3.65 13.70
CA LYS A 192 12.51 -4.55 12.57
C LYS A 192 13.65 -4.41 11.56
N ILE A 193 14.14 -5.52 11.06
CA ILE A 193 15.12 -5.59 9.96
C ILE A 193 14.39 -6.23 8.77
N PRO A 194 14.48 -5.67 7.55
CA PRO A 194 15.19 -4.46 7.16
C PRO A 194 14.43 -3.18 7.53
N SER A 195 15.18 -2.12 7.81
CA SER A 195 14.64 -0.80 8.14
C SER A 195 15.59 0.28 7.64
N TRP A 196 15.11 1.25 6.87
CA TRP A 196 15.90 2.39 6.43
C TRP A 196 16.50 3.18 7.59
N PRO A 197 15.72 3.57 8.62
CA PRO A 197 16.28 4.29 9.76
C PRO A 197 17.42 3.52 10.43
N LEU A 198 17.25 2.20 10.61
CA LEU A 198 18.31 1.37 11.20
C LEU A 198 19.53 1.24 10.26
N TYR A 199 19.27 1.01 8.97
CA TYR A 199 20.34 0.87 7.99
C TYR A 199 21.25 2.11 7.97
N PHE A 200 20.68 3.32 7.97
CA PHE A 200 21.45 4.55 8.01
C PHE A 200 22.10 4.78 9.38
N ALA A 201 21.45 4.41 10.48
CA ALA A 201 22.05 4.53 11.81
C ALA A 201 23.27 3.63 11.99
N LEU A 202 23.26 2.44 11.39
CA LEU A 202 24.38 1.51 11.45
C LEU A 202 25.55 1.91 10.51
N ASN A 203 25.25 2.62 9.42
CA ASN A 203 26.22 3.13 8.47
C ASN A 203 26.51 4.61 8.77
N MET A 204 27.16 4.89 9.92
CA MET A 204 27.35 6.23 10.49
C MET A 204 27.92 7.28 9.52
N ASP A 205 28.65 6.87 8.49
CA ASP A 205 29.17 7.77 7.43
C ASP A 205 28.05 8.32 6.52
N ASN A 206 26.82 7.81 6.64
CA ASN A 206 25.68 8.17 5.82
C ASN A 206 24.47 8.74 6.60
N VAL A 207 24.65 9.10 7.88
CA VAL A 207 23.55 9.65 8.72
C VAL A 207 22.91 10.87 8.05
N GLN A 208 23.72 11.72 7.43
CA GLN A 208 23.23 12.90 6.72
C GLN A 208 22.37 12.53 5.52
N ARG A 209 22.70 11.47 4.80
CA ARG A 209 21.96 10.97 3.64
C ARG A 209 20.57 10.43 4.00
N GLY A 210 20.41 9.91 5.22
CA GLY A 210 19.11 9.45 5.77
C GLY A 210 18.13 10.59 6.04
N PHE A 211 18.61 11.83 6.16
CA PHE A 211 17.78 13.03 6.33
C PHE A 211 17.50 13.77 5.01
N GLU A 212 18.20 13.42 3.93
CA GLU A 212 18.05 14.03 2.60
C GLU A 212 17.09 13.27 1.68
N LEU A 213 16.60 12.10 2.10
CA LEU A 213 15.60 11.27 1.41
C LEU A 213 14.19 11.59 1.87
#